data_fbd7eaedb15a2f199fc45b162bdb8182
#
_entry.id   fbd7eaedb15a2f199fc45b162bdb8182
#
_cell.length_a   1.000
_cell.length_b   1.000
_cell.length_c   1.000
_cell.angle_alpha   90.00
_cell.angle_beta   90.00
_cell.angle_gamma   90.00
#
_symmetry.space_group_name_H-M   'P 1'
#
loop_
_entity.id
_entity.type
_entity.pdbx_description
1 polymer ?
#
loop_
_entity_poly.entity_id
_entity_poly.type
_entity_poly.pdbx_seq_one_letter_code
_entity_poly.pdbx_strand_id
1 'polypeptide(L)'
;MRQERILIIGSGGREHAMGKHIASSHKNAELFFMPGNGGTSSVGTNMAIQADDVEGIVDWAKHNKPSLILVGPEAPLALGLVDSLTKNGFSSPQISTVFVS
;
A
#
# COMPACT_ATOMS: atom_id res chain seq x y z
N MET A 1 -20.63 8.74 -4.06
CA MET A 1 -19.20 9.11 -3.90
C MET A 1 -18.34 7.87 -3.85
N ARG A 2 -17.25 7.88 -4.59
CA ARG A 2 -16.30 6.79 -4.54
C ARG A 2 -15.49 6.80 -3.27
N GLN A 3 -15.33 5.65 -2.65
CA GLN A 3 -14.37 5.50 -1.59
C GLN A 3 -12.95 5.59 -2.15
N GLU A 4 -12.10 6.31 -1.46
CA GLU A 4 -10.69 6.36 -1.78
C GLU A 4 -10.04 5.03 -1.42
N ARG A 5 -9.19 4.50 -2.28
CA ARG A 5 -8.47 3.26 -2.04
C ARG A 5 -7.00 3.58 -1.79
N ILE A 6 -6.50 3.10 -0.66
CA ILE A 6 -5.11 3.32 -0.28
C ILE A 6 -4.45 1.96 -0.09
N LEU A 7 -3.35 1.76 -0.80
CA LEU A 7 -2.58 0.51 -0.73
C LEU A 7 -1.34 0.72 0.11
N ILE A 8 -1.12 -0.15 1.07
CA ILE A 8 0.05 -0.11 1.94
C ILE A 8 0.83 -1.41 1.76
N ILE A 9 2.07 -1.29 1.31
CA ILE A 9 2.93 -2.45 1.03
C ILE A 9 3.82 -2.71 2.22
N GLY A 10 3.73 -3.90 2.78
CA GLY A 10 4.53 -4.33 3.91
C GLY A 10 3.73 -5.10 4.94
N SER A 11 4.40 -5.61 5.96
CA SER A 11 3.78 -6.45 6.97
C SER A 11 4.21 -6.12 8.40
N GLY A 12 4.99 -5.07 8.58
CA GLY A 12 5.55 -4.72 9.89
C GLY A 12 4.61 -3.87 10.74
N GLY A 13 5.05 -3.61 11.96
CA GLY A 13 4.31 -2.76 12.89
C GLY A 13 4.16 -1.33 12.40
N ARG A 14 5.10 -0.85 11.60
CA ARG A 14 5.03 0.50 11.03
C ARG A 14 3.85 0.64 10.06
N GLU A 15 3.63 -0.37 9.25
CA GLU A 15 2.50 -0.40 8.32
C GLU A 15 1.18 -0.45 9.08
N HIS A 16 1.13 -1.19 10.17
CA HIS A 16 -0.05 -1.25 11.04
C HIS A 16 -0.31 0.12 11.66
N ALA A 17 0.70 0.76 12.23
CA ALA A 17 0.56 2.08 12.85
C ALA A 17 0.13 3.14 11.83
N MET A 18 0.70 3.10 10.64
CA MET A 18 0.36 4.00 9.56
C MET A 18 -1.09 3.80 9.13
N GLY A 19 -1.52 2.56 9.00
CA GLY A 19 -2.89 2.23 8.65
C GLY A 19 -3.89 2.74 9.67
N LYS A 20 -3.59 2.58 10.96
CA LYS A 20 -4.43 3.12 12.03
C LYS A 20 -4.56 4.64 11.95
N HIS A 21 -3.44 5.30 11.70
CA HIS A 21 -3.43 6.76 11.57
C HIS A 21 -4.29 7.21 10.38
N ILE A 22 -4.13 6.57 9.23
CA ILE A 22 -4.90 6.91 8.04
C ILE A 22 -6.38 6.62 8.26
N ALA A 23 -6.72 5.49 8.87
CA ALA A 23 -8.10 5.14 9.13
C ALA A 23 -8.80 6.15 10.02
N SER A 24 -8.09 6.72 11.00
CA SER A 24 -8.66 7.73 11.88
C SER A 24 -8.80 9.09 11.20
N SER A 25 -7.92 9.39 10.25
CA SER A 25 -7.90 10.69 9.54
C SER A 25 -8.79 10.69 8.29
N HIS A 26 -8.91 9.55 7.63
CA HIS A 26 -9.62 9.41 6.36
C HIS A 26 -10.66 8.29 6.47
N LYS A 27 -11.77 8.60 7.13
CA LYS A 27 -12.78 7.58 7.47
C LYS A 27 -13.46 6.95 6.26
N ASN A 28 -13.43 7.62 5.12
CA ASN A 28 -14.03 7.09 3.90
C ASN A 28 -13.03 6.30 3.03
N ALA A 29 -11.79 6.16 3.49
CA ALA A 29 -10.79 5.43 2.73
C ALA A 29 -10.90 3.93 2.98
N GLU A 30 -10.77 3.15 1.91
CA GLU A 30 -10.57 1.71 1.99
C GLU A 30 -9.08 1.43 2.03
N LEU A 31 -8.63 0.72 3.05
CA LEU A 31 -7.21 0.38 3.20
C LEU A 31 -6.96 -1.06 2.79
N PHE A 32 -5.92 -1.27 2.01
CA PHE A 32 -5.47 -2.59 1.58
C PHE A 32 -4.01 -2.76 1.96
N PHE A 33 -3.68 -3.91 2.52
CA PHE A 33 -2.32 -4.23 2.94
C PHE A 33 -1.80 -5.42 2.14
N MET A 34 -0.56 -5.34 1.70
CA MET A 34 0.08 -6.42 0.96
C MET A 34 1.44 -6.73 1.55
N PRO A 35 1.57 -7.81 2.30
CA PRO A 35 0.52 -8.75 2.68
C PRO A 35 -0.19 -8.38 3.97
N GLY A 36 0.30 -7.39 4.73
CA GLY A 36 -0.24 -7.06 6.03
C GLY A 36 0.14 -8.05 7.11
N ASN A 37 -0.52 -7.95 8.26
CA ASN A 37 -0.30 -8.85 9.39
C ASN A 37 -1.62 -8.99 10.18
N GLY A 38 -1.57 -9.68 11.32
CA GLY A 38 -2.76 -9.87 12.13
C GLY A 38 -3.38 -8.59 12.65
N GLY A 39 -2.56 -7.57 12.93
CA GLY A 39 -3.05 -6.27 13.37
C GLY A 39 -3.68 -5.46 12.25
N THR A 40 -3.13 -5.53 11.04
CA THR A 40 -3.66 -4.75 9.92
C THR A 40 -5.04 -5.23 9.48
N SER A 41 -5.39 -6.49 9.74
CA SER A 41 -6.71 -6.99 9.37
C SER A 41 -7.85 -6.30 10.13
N SER A 42 -7.56 -5.68 11.27
CA SER A 42 -8.56 -4.91 12.02
C SER A 42 -8.74 -3.51 11.48
N VAL A 43 -7.84 -3.04 10.63
CA VAL A 43 -7.85 -1.68 10.10
C VAL A 43 -8.29 -1.65 8.64
N GLY A 44 -7.99 -2.69 7.89
CA GLY A 44 -8.33 -2.77 6.48
C GLY A 44 -8.33 -4.22 6.00
N THR A 45 -8.11 -4.40 4.73
CA THR A 45 -8.12 -5.72 4.10
C THR A 45 -6.69 -6.16 3.79
N ASN A 46 -6.31 -7.34 4.29
CA ASN A 46 -5.03 -7.95 3.93
C ASN A 46 -5.21 -8.71 2.62
N MET A 47 -4.35 -8.43 1.66
CA MET A 47 -4.36 -9.14 0.38
C MET A 47 -3.27 -10.20 0.38
N ALA A 48 -3.56 -11.36 -0.19
CA ALA A 48 -2.59 -12.46 -0.26
C ALA A 48 -1.55 -12.21 -1.37
N ILE A 49 -0.93 -11.05 -1.34
CA ILE A 49 0.10 -10.64 -2.30
C ILE A 49 1.31 -10.20 -1.49
N GLN A 50 2.45 -10.84 -1.72
CA GLN A 50 3.65 -10.54 -0.97
C GLN A 50 4.27 -9.21 -1.38
N ALA A 51 5.01 -8.59 -0.46
CA ALA A 51 5.62 -7.28 -0.70
C ALA A 51 6.66 -7.30 -1.81
N ASP A 52 7.23 -8.46 -2.13
CA ASP A 52 8.19 -8.62 -3.20
C ASP A 52 7.57 -9.11 -4.52
N ASP A 53 6.27 -9.32 -4.55
CA ASP A 53 5.56 -9.73 -5.75
C ASP A 53 5.18 -8.50 -6.59
N VAL A 54 6.16 -7.97 -7.30
CA VAL A 54 5.98 -6.74 -8.06
C VAL A 54 4.87 -6.87 -9.11
N GLU A 55 4.83 -7.99 -9.84
CA GLU A 55 3.80 -8.20 -10.85
C GLU A 55 2.41 -8.25 -10.26
N GLY A 56 2.25 -8.96 -9.15
CA GLY A 56 0.95 -9.06 -8.47
C GLY A 56 0.47 -7.71 -7.95
N ILE A 57 1.38 -6.94 -7.37
CA ILE A 57 1.06 -5.61 -6.85
C ILE A 57 0.63 -4.67 -7.97
N VAL A 58 1.40 -4.64 -9.06
CA VAL A 58 1.12 -3.77 -10.20
C VAL A 58 -0.21 -4.15 -10.85
N ASP A 59 -0.46 -5.46 -11.02
CA ASP A 59 -1.70 -5.93 -11.61
C ASP A 59 -2.91 -5.53 -10.78
N TRP A 60 -2.83 -5.73 -9.47
CA TRP A 60 -3.89 -5.31 -8.56
C TRP A 60 -4.14 -3.80 -8.64
N ALA A 61 -3.06 -3.02 -8.64
CA ALA A 61 -3.16 -1.56 -8.69
C ALA A 61 -3.80 -1.08 -10.00
N LYS A 62 -3.47 -1.71 -11.11
CA LYS A 62 -4.08 -1.35 -12.41
C LYS A 62 -5.58 -1.59 -12.43
N HIS A 63 -6.02 -2.66 -11.77
CA HIS A 63 -7.45 -2.99 -11.74
C HIS A 63 -8.23 -2.19 -10.69
N ASN A 64 -7.61 -1.87 -9.57
CA ASN A 64 -8.29 -1.23 -8.44
C ASN A 64 -8.03 0.27 -8.33
N LYS A 65 -7.04 0.77 -9.03
CA LYS A 65 -6.72 2.21 -9.15
C LYS A 65 -6.64 2.93 -7.80
N PRO A 66 -5.74 2.50 -6.91
CA PRO A 66 -5.59 3.20 -5.62
C PRO A 66 -5.13 4.64 -5.84
N SER A 67 -5.65 5.54 -5.04
CA SER A 67 -5.25 6.94 -5.11
C SER A 67 -3.91 7.19 -4.43
N LEU A 68 -3.50 6.29 -3.55
CA LEU A 68 -2.24 6.40 -2.83
C LEU A 68 -1.65 5.02 -2.62
N ILE A 69 -0.35 4.88 -2.86
CA ILE A 69 0.40 3.65 -2.63
C ILE A 69 1.56 3.98 -1.72
N LEU A 70 1.54 3.41 -0.53
CA LEU A 70 2.59 3.61 0.47
C LEU A 70 3.48 2.37 0.52
N VAL A 71 4.77 2.56 0.27
CA VAL A 71 5.73 1.46 0.27
C VAL A 71 6.51 1.50 1.56
N GLY A 72 6.39 0.46 2.37
CA GLY A 72 7.08 0.38 3.64
C GLY A 72 8.59 0.19 3.47
N PRO A 73 9.36 0.60 4.46
CA PRO A 73 10.83 0.53 4.36
C PRO A 73 11.38 -0.90 4.37
N GLU A 74 10.59 -1.87 4.81
CA GLU A 74 11.00 -3.27 4.79
C GLU A 74 10.76 -3.94 3.44
N ALA A 75 10.08 -3.30 2.49
CA ALA A 75 9.83 -3.91 1.20
C ALA A 75 11.17 -4.11 0.46
N PRO A 76 11.59 -5.36 0.23
CA PRO A 76 12.95 -5.60 -0.28
C PRO A 76 13.17 -5.11 -1.71
N LEU A 77 12.10 -4.94 -2.48
CA LEU A 77 12.19 -4.47 -3.87
C LEU A 77 11.52 -3.12 -4.06
N ALA A 78 11.62 -2.25 -3.04
CA ALA A 78 10.92 -0.97 -3.07
C ALA A 78 11.22 -0.13 -4.32
N LEU A 79 12.50 -0.04 -4.72
CA LEU A 79 12.88 0.74 -5.90
C LEU A 79 12.37 0.11 -7.19
N GLY A 80 12.46 -1.21 -7.29
CA GLY A 80 11.93 -1.93 -8.45
C GLY A 80 10.41 -1.82 -8.55
N LEU A 81 9.73 -1.87 -7.42
CA LEU A 81 8.29 -1.72 -7.37
C LEU A 81 7.86 -0.32 -7.81
N VAL A 82 8.52 0.71 -7.28
CA VAL A 82 8.23 2.10 -7.67
C VAL A 82 8.42 2.29 -9.17
N ASP A 83 9.51 1.77 -9.71
CA ASP A 83 9.79 1.87 -11.13
C ASP A 83 8.70 1.18 -11.97
N SER A 84 8.29 -0.02 -11.57
CA SER A 84 7.24 -0.75 -12.27
C SER A 84 5.90 -0.04 -12.21
N LEU A 85 5.55 0.51 -11.05
CA LEU A 85 4.32 1.28 -10.90
C LEU A 85 4.35 2.52 -11.78
N THR A 86 5.48 3.21 -11.82
CA THR A 86 5.64 4.41 -12.65
C THR A 86 5.45 4.08 -14.13
N LYS A 87 6.01 2.97 -14.59
CA LYS A 87 5.85 2.51 -15.97
C LYS A 87 4.41 2.17 -16.32
N ASN A 88 3.60 1.87 -15.32
CA ASN A 88 2.20 1.50 -15.50
C ASN A 88 1.22 2.63 -15.19
N GLY A 89 1.70 3.87 -15.16
CA GLY A 89 0.85 5.05 -15.07
C GLY A 89 0.68 5.64 -13.69
N PHE A 90 1.32 5.07 -12.67
CA PHE A 90 1.29 5.65 -11.33
C PHE A 90 2.49 6.57 -11.15
N SER A 91 2.28 7.72 -10.54
CA SER A 91 3.34 8.69 -10.38
C SER A 91 3.30 9.33 -9.00
N SER A 92 4.38 9.99 -8.65
CA SER A 92 4.40 10.86 -7.49
C SER A 92 3.39 11.99 -7.73
N PRO A 93 2.54 12.34 -6.75
CA PRO A 93 2.55 11.90 -5.36
C PRO A 93 1.73 10.65 -5.03
N GLN A 94 1.18 9.94 -6.02
CA GLN A 94 0.42 8.71 -5.77
C GLN A 94 1.26 7.64 -5.08
N ILE A 95 2.55 7.56 -5.43
CA ILE A 95 3.46 6.59 -4.84
C ILE A 95 4.31 7.31 -3.80
N SER A 96 4.31 6.82 -2.59
CA SER A 96 5.13 7.38 -1.53
C SER A 96 5.91 6.28 -0.83
N THR A 97 7.22 6.46 -0.72
CA THR A 97 8.04 5.58 0.09
C THR A 97 8.15 6.18 1.47
N VAL A 98 7.88 5.38 2.49
CA VAL A 98 7.91 5.87 3.86
C VAL A 98 9.20 5.44 4.50
N PHE A 99 10.02 6.41 4.84
CA PHE A 99 11.24 6.18 5.59
C PHE A 99 11.02 6.71 7.00
N VAL A 100 11.04 5.81 7.96
CA VAL A 100 10.94 6.19 9.35
C VAL A 100 12.30 6.00 9.99
N SER A 101 12.87 7.06 10.42
CA SER A 101 14.13 7.03 11.17
C SER A 101 13.87 6.55 12.59
#